data_6fb73b3d044e2b3a6b89a53b00703b13
#
_entry.id   6fb73b3d044e2b3a6b89a53b00703b13
#
_cell.length_a   1.000
_cell.length_b   1.000
_cell.length_c   1.000
_cell.angle_alpha   90.00
_cell.angle_beta   90.00
_cell.angle_gamma   90.00
#
_symmetry.space_group_name_H-M   'P 1'
#
loop_
_entity.id
_entity.type
_entity.pdbx_description
1 polymer ?
#
loop_
_entity_poly.entity_id
_entity_poly.type
_entity_poly.pdbx_seq_one_letter_code
_entity_poly.pdbx_strand_id
1 'polypeptide(L)'
;PILELVAAGMTTGASASTITTHQQSIFKLSMFGFPAAAMLIGAFIIARKITLTEARHAEIVEELEHRFSVATSENEVKANVVSLVTPTTGYLVDLSSVNDEHFASGSMGKGFAIKPTDGAVFAPISGTIRQVLPTRHAVGIESEDGVIVLIHVGIGTVKLKGEGFISYVEQGDRVEVGQKLLEFWSPIIEKNGLDDTVLVTVTNSEKFSAFHLEQEVGEKVEALSEVITFKKGE
;
A
#
# COMPACT_ATOMS: atom_id res chain seq x y z
N PRO A 1 28.98 -51.14 20.90
CA PRO A 1 29.81 -52.34 20.83
C PRO A 1 29.50 -53.35 21.96
N ILE A 2 29.43 -52.92 23.23
CA ILE A 2 29.21 -53.84 24.37
C ILE A 2 27.80 -54.45 24.36
N LEU A 3 26.77 -53.65 24.03
CA LEU A 3 25.38 -54.12 23.94
C LEU A 3 25.20 -55.16 22.81
N GLU A 4 25.90 -55.01 21.72
CA GLU A 4 25.88 -55.95 20.58
C GLU A 4 26.56 -57.25 20.91
N LEU A 5 27.66 -57.21 21.66
CA LEU A 5 28.33 -58.39 22.18
C LEU A 5 27.44 -59.15 23.18
N VAL A 6 26.72 -58.46 24.04
CA VAL A 6 25.77 -59.08 24.99
C VAL A 6 24.58 -59.68 24.25
N ALA A 7 24.03 -59.03 23.24
CA ALA A 7 22.93 -59.58 22.42
C ALA A 7 23.34 -60.86 21.66
N ALA A 8 24.61 -60.97 21.26
CA ALA A 8 25.16 -62.16 20.65
C ALA A 8 25.54 -63.27 21.65
N GLY A 9 25.34 -63.01 22.97
CA GLY A 9 25.71 -63.94 24.02
C GLY A 9 27.23 -64.09 24.22
N MET A 10 28.00 -63.11 23.84
CA MET A 10 29.45 -63.07 23.99
C MET A 10 29.82 -62.34 25.28
N THR A 11 30.66 -62.89 26.10
CA THR A 11 31.19 -62.30 27.31
C THR A 11 32.57 -61.69 27.08
N THR A 12 32.97 -60.73 27.91
CA THR A 12 34.32 -60.15 27.90
C THR A 12 35.34 -61.25 28.10
N GLY A 13 36.22 -61.43 27.13
CA GLY A 13 37.25 -62.48 27.19
C GLY A 13 36.99 -63.71 26.29
N ALA A 14 35.92 -63.75 25.52
CA ALA A 14 35.67 -64.79 24.53
C ALA A 14 36.75 -64.79 23.43
N SER A 15 37.39 -65.97 23.20
CA SER A 15 38.31 -66.14 22.09
C SER A 15 37.57 -66.57 20.82
N ALA A 16 38.20 -66.36 19.65
CA ALA A 16 37.60 -66.76 18.36
C ALA A 16 37.23 -68.27 18.29
N SER A 17 37.88 -69.12 19.08
CA SER A 17 37.61 -70.54 19.14
C SER A 17 36.40 -70.95 19.98
N THR A 18 35.86 -70.03 20.80
CA THR A 18 34.68 -70.23 21.67
C THR A 18 33.39 -69.69 21.11
N ILE A 19 33.46 -68.90 20.02
CA ILE A 19 32.31 -68.26 19.42
C ILE A 19 31.61 -69.22 18.46
N THR A 20 30.35 -69.54 18.72
CA THR A 20 29.55 -70.41 17.86
C THR A 20 29.16 -69.66 16.56
N THR A 21 28.90 -70.44 15.49
CA THR A 21 28.44 -69.90 14.20
C THR A 21 27.16 -69.07 14.33
N HIS A 22 26.29 -69.46 15.27
CA HIS A 22 25.05 -68.75 15.54
C HIS A 22 25.34 -67.36 16.17
N GLN A 23 26.24 -67.26 17.12
CA GLN A 23 26.67 -66.02 17.74
C GLN A 23 27.38 -65.08 16.76
N GLN A 24 28.18 -65.61 15.83
CA GLN A 24 28.80 -64.88 14.73
C GLN A 24 27.76 -64.25 13.78
N SER A 25 26.69 -65.02 13.50
CA SER A 25 25.62 -64.60 12.61
C SER A 25 24.80 -63.47 13.25
N ILE A 26 24.47 -63.56 14.54
CA ILE A 26 23.76 -62.48 15.28
C ILE A 26 24.63 -61.24 15.33
N PHE A 27 25.93 -61.39 15.62
CA PHE A 27 26.83 -60.20 15.65
C PHE A 27 26.95 -59.52 14.29
N LYS A 28 27.09 -60.26 13.20
CA LYS A 28 27.11 -59.73 11.84
C LYS A 28 25.79 -59.07 11.48
N LEU A 29 24.66 -59.64 11.86
CA LEU A 29 23.36 -59.07 11.61
C LEU A 29 23.15 -57.78 12.40
N SER A 30 23.53 -57.72 13.67
CA SER A 30 23.43 -56.53 14.51
C SER A 30 24.37 -55.40 14.07
N MET A 31 25.61 -55.76 13.72
CA MET A 31 26.64 -54.77 13.40
C MET A 31 26.53 -54.21 11.99
N PHE A 32 26.07 -55.02 11.02
CA PHE A 32 26.02 -54.64 9.61
C PHE A 32 24.61 -54.67 9.03
N GLY A 33 23.76 -55.61 9.44
CA GLY A 33 22.44 -55.80 8.89
C GLY A 33 21.43 -54.73 9.29
N PHE A 34 21.34 -54.39 10.60
CA PHE A 34 20.42 -53.39 11.07
C PHE A 34 20.76 -51.95 10.58
N PRO A 35 22.03 -51.52 10.62
CA PRO A 35 22.37 -50.21 10.05
C PRO A 35 22.14 -50.13 8.55
N ALA A 36 22.45 -51.21 7.79
CA ALA A 36 22.19 -51.23 6.34
C ALA A 36 20.68 -51.16 6.03
N ALA A 37 19.87 -51.92 6.76
CA ALA A 37 18.41 -51.88 6.60
C ALA A 37 17.83 -50.49 6.96
N ALA A 38 18.32 -49.88 8.03
CA ALA A 38 17.91 -48.52 8.42
C ALA A 38 18.27 -47.47 7.35
N MET A 39 19.45 -47.57 6.74
CA MET A 39 19.85 -46.70 5.62
C MET A 39 18.97 -46.89 4.39
N LEU A 40 18.65 -48.15 4.03
CA LEU A 40 17.77 -48.43 2.89
C LEU A 40 16.34 -47.93 3.12
N ILE A 41 15.82 -48.12 4.33
CA ILE A 41 14.49 -47.59 4.71
C ILE A 41 14.51 -46.08 4.68
N GLY A 42 15.54 -45.43 5.22
CA GLY A 42 15.73 -44.00 5.16
C GLY A 42 15.78 -43.46 3.73
N ALA A 43 16.59 -44.08 2.87
CA ALA A 43 16.69 -43.75 1.46
C ALA A 43 15.35 -43.92 0.72
N PHE A 44 14.60 -44.99 1.03
CA PHE A 44 13.28 -45.25 0.44
C PHE A 44 12.23 -44.21 0.87
N ILE A 45 12.23 -43.80 2.15
CA ILE A 45 11.34 -42.75 2.67
C ILE A 45 11.68 -41.41 2.01
N ILE A 46 12.97 -41.08 1.89
CA ILE A 46 13.44 -39.87 1.22
C ILE A 46 13.04 -39.89 -0.26
N ALA A 47 13.30 -40.99 -0.96
CA ALA A 47 12.93 -41.13 -2.38
C ALA A 47 11.41 -41.02 -2.61
N ARG A 48 10.59 -41.52 -1.69
CA ARG A 48 9.12 -41.40 -1.78
C ARG A 48 8.59 -40.00 -1.41
N LYS A 49 9.24 -39.27 -0.49
CA LYS A 49 8.82 -37.91 -0.08
C LYS A 49 9.36 -36.80 -0.96
N ILE A 50 10.48 -37.04 -1.65
CA ILE A 50 11.16 -36.02 -2.48
C ILE A 50 11.09 -36.39 -3.97
N THR A 51 10.12 -37.15 -4.42
CA THR A 51 9.86 -37.23 -5.86
C THR A 51 9.19 -35.95 -6.34
N LEU A 52 9.97 -34.89 -6.44
CA LEU A 52 9.71 -33.87 -7.43
C LEU A 52 9.96 -34.51 -8.79
N THR A 53 8.93 -35.09 -9.38
CA THR A 53 9.00 -35.52 -10.77
C THR A 53 9.21 -34.26 -11.62
N GLU A 54 9.96 -34.36 -12.73
CA GLU A 54 10.15 -33.21 -13.66
C GLU A 54 8.83 -32.54 -14.03
N ALA A 55 7.76 -33.32 -14.19
CA ALA A 55 6.42 -32.83 -14.44
C ALA A 55 5.88 -31.93 -13.31
N ARG A 56 6.09 -32.29 -12.06
CA ARG A 56 5.64 -31.47 -10.91
C ARG A 56 6.52 -30.23 -10.70
N HIS A 57 7.79 -30.31 -11.07
CA HIS A 57 8.68 -29.17 -11.08
C HIS A 57 8.23 -28.15 -12.15
N ALA A 58 7.92 -28.62 -13.35
CA ALA A 58 7.40 -27.79 -14.44
C ALA A 58 6.06 -27.14 -14.06
N GLU A 59 5.14 -27.89 -13.44
CA GLU A 59 3.86 -27.35 -12.95
C GLU A 59 4.04 -26.26 -11.91
N ILE A 60 4.96 -26.43 -10.94
CA ILE A 60 5.26 -25.43 -9.92
C ILE A 60 5.89 -24.17 -10.54
N VAL A 61 6.80 -24.34 -11.50
CA VAL A 61 7.43 -23.21 -12.20
C VAL A 61 6.39 -22.42 -12.97
N GLU A 62 5.52 -23.08 -13.74
CA GLU A 62 4.43 -22.45 -14.50
C GLU A 62 3.46 -21.68 -13.58
N GLU A 63 3.06 -22.29 -12.44
CA GLU A 63 2.20 -21.62 -11.46
C GLU A 63 2.89 -20.41 -10.83
N LEU A 64 4.18 -20.49 -10.52
CA LEU A 64 4.96 -19.35 -10.00
C LEU A 64 5.09 -18.25 -11.04
N GLU A 65 5.42 -18.56 -12.29
CA GLU A 65 5.51 -17.58 -13.37
C GLU A 65 4.18 -16.88 -13.59
N HIS A 66 3.07 -17.62 -13.58
CA HIS A 66 1.73 -17.05 -13.66
C HIS A 66 1.43 -16.12 -12.48
N ARG A 67 1.72 -16.53 -11.25
CA ARG A 67 1.54 -15.69 -10.06
C ARG A 67 2.42 -14.44 -10.08
N PHE A 68 3.67 -14.56 -10.53
CA PHE A 68 4.57 -13.41 -10.69
C PHE A 68 4.08 -12.46 -11.77
N SER A 69 3.60 -12.95 -12.90
CA SER A 69 3.05 -12.10 -13.98
C SER A 69 1.80 -11.35 -13.53
N VAL A 70 0.89 -12.00 -12.80
CA VAL A 70 -0.31 -11.36 -12.24
C VAL A 70 0.08 -10.32 -11.19
N ALA A 71 0.96 -10.65 -10.24
CA ALA A 71 1.41 -9.71 -9.22
C ALA A 71 2.17 -8.51 -9.81
N THR A 72 2.95 -8.72 -10.88
CA THR A 72 3.65 -7.64 -11.59
C THR A 72 2.66 -6.72 -12.29
N SER A 73 1.66 -7.30 -12.99
CA SER A 73 0.63 -6.51 -13.67
C SER A 73 -0.25 -5.71 -12.69
N GLU A 74 -0.60 -6.28 -11.53
CA GLU A 74 -1.34 -5.56 -10.49
C GLU A 74 -0.52 -4.41 -9.89
N ASN A 75 0.78 -4.62 -9.66
CA ASN A 75 1.68 -3.58 -9.17
C ASN A 75 1.91 -2.47 -10.20
N GLU A 76 2.04 -2.79 -11.48
CA GLU A 76 2.13 -1.81 -12.56
C GLU A 76 0.84 -0.98 -12.69
N VAL A 77 -0.32 -1.63 -12.56
CA VAL A 77 -1.62 -0.93 -12.56
C VAL A 77 -1.72 0.03 -11.37
N LYS A 78 -1.34 -0.42 -10.16
CA LYS A 78 -1.32 0.45 -8.96
C LYS A 78 -0.29 1.58 -9.06
N ALA A 79 0.89 1.33 -9.61
CA ALA A 79 1.93 2.35 -9.78
C ALA A 79 1.51 3.46 -10.76
N ASN A 80 0.54 3.19 -11.63
CA ASN A 80 0.05 4.15 -12.63
C ASN A 80 -1.20 4.91 -12.20
N VAL A 81 -1.79 4.58 -11.04
CA VAL A 81 -2.96 5.26 -10.48
C VAL A 81 -2.52 6.21 -9.37
N VAL A 82 -2.99 7.45 -9.45
CA VAL A 82 -2.85 8.46 -8.40
C VAL A 82 -4.20 8.62 -7.71
N SER A 83 -4.18 8.70 -6.38
CA SER A 83 -5.36 8.93 -5.56
C SER A 83 -5.20 10.23 -4.78
N LEU A 84 -6.29 11.01 -4.66
CA LEU A 84 -6.40 12.12 -3.73
C LEU A 84 -7.42 11.77 -2.65
N VAL A 85 -7.08 12.16 -1.42
CA VAL A 85 -8.00 12.09 -0.29
C VAL A 85 -8.70 13.44 -0.05
N THR A 86 -9.83 13.41 0.66
CA THR A 86 -10.53 14.63 1.06
C THR A 86 -9.69 15.46 2.03
N PRO A 87 -9.50 16.77 1.79
CA PRO A 87 -8.71 17.62 2.68
C PRO A 87 -9.47 18.02 3.97
N THR A 88 -10.78 17.88 4.02
CA THR A 88 -11.61 18.28 5.15
C THR A 88 -12.86 17.41 5.23
N THR A 89 -13.51 17.38 6.40
CA THR A 89 -14.80 16.71 6.60
C THR A 89 -15.95 17.60 6.11
N GLY A 90 -16.91 17.03 5.39
CA GLY A 90 -18.06 17.77 4.88
C GLY A 90 -18.91 16.97 3.92
N TYR A 91 -19.65 17.65 3.06
CA TYR A 91 -20.49 17.03 2.02
C TYR A 91 -19.83 17.23 0.65
N LEU A 92 -19.71 16.15 -0.12
CA LEU A 92 -19.13 16.20 -1.45
C LEU A 92 -20.04 16.97 -2.40
N VAL A 93 -19.47 17.89 -3.15
CA VAL A 93 -20.17 18.78 -4.10
C VAL A 93 -19.51 18.63 -5.47
N ASP A 94 -20.33 18.60 -6.51
CA ASP A 94 -19.83 18.64 -7.89
C ASP A 94 -19.16 20.01 -8.15
N LEU A 95 -17.92 19.97 -8.61
CA LEU A 95 -17.18 21.19 -8.94
C LEU A 95 -17.90 22.05 -9.99
N SER A 96 -18.64 21.43 -10.92
CA SER A 96 -19.42 22.14 -11.93
C SER A 96 -20.62 22.95 -11.38
N SER A 97 -21.04 22.65 -10.13
CA SER A 97 -22.17 23.30 -9.47
C SER A 97 -21.79 24.51 -8.60
N VAL A 98 -20.48 24.74 -8.40
CA VAL A 98 -20.03 25.86 -7.56
C VAL A 98 -20.25 27.21 -8.22
N ASN A 99 -20.48 28.26 -7.42
CA ASN A 99 -20.74 29.60 -7.92
C ASN A 99 -19.45 30.39 -8.22
N ASP A 100 -18.57 29.76 -9.01
CA ASP A 100 -17.34 30.37 -9.54
C ASP A 100 -17.06 29.78 -10.93
N GLU A 101 -17.08 30.63 -11.95
CA GLU A 101 -16.96 30.22 -13.37
C GLU A 101 -15.62 29.54 -13.65
N HIS A 102 -14.53 29.95 -13.02
CA HIS A 102 -13.21 29.36 -13.25
C HIS A 102 -13.12 27.90 -12.76
N PHE A 103 -13.76 27.60 -11.63
CA PHE A 103 -13.83 26.24 -11.13
C PHE A 103 -14.93 25.45 -11.83
N ALA A 104 -16.13 25.99 -11.98
CA ALA A 104 -17.27 25.29 -12.58
C ALA A 104 -17.03 24.91 -14.04
N SER A 105 -16.33 25.74 -14.82
CA SER A 105 -15.97 25.42 -16.21
C SER A 105 -14.85 24.37 -16.36
N GLY A 106 -14.16 24.04 -15.26
CA GLY A 106 -12.99 23.17 -15.30
C GLY A 106 -11.72 23.87 -15.81
N SER A 107 -11.72 25.20 -16.02
CA SER A 107 -10.52 25.93 -16.46
C SER A 107 -9.38 25.90 -15.43
N MET A 108 -9.71 25.68 -14.15
CA MET A 108 -8.76 25.46 -13.07
C MET A 108 -8.34 23.98 -12.91
N GLY A 109 -8.72 23.11 -13.86
CA GLY A 109 -8.46 21.68 -13.81
C GLY A 109 -9.63 20.85 -13.31
N LYS A 110 -9.48 19.52 -13.35
CA LYS A 110 -10.47 18.57 -12.84
C LYS A 110 -10.30 18.38 -11.33
N GLY A 111 -11.42 18.13 -10.65
CA GLY A 111 -11.39 17.97 -9.20
C GLY A 111 -12.79 17.81 -8.60
N PHE A 112 -12.91 18.21 -7.35
CA PHE A 112 -14.15 18.15 -6.56
C PHE A 112 -14.24 19.32 -5.60
N ALA A 113 -15.39 19.49 -5.00
CA ALA A 113 -15.61 20.48 -3.95
C ALA A 113 -16.21 19.82 -2.69
N ILE A 114 -16.05 20.43 -1.54
CA ILE A 114 -16.61 19.96 -0.27
C ILE A 114 -17.27 21.15 0.42
N LYS A 115 -18.55 21.01 0.78
CA LYS A 115 -19.19 21.91 1.73
C LYS A 115 -18.74 21.48 3.13
N PRO A 116 -17.85 22.25 3.79
CA PRO A 116 -17.19 21.81 4.99
C PRO A 116 -18.11 21.80 6.20
N THR A 117 -17.85 20.88 7.15
CA THR A 117 -18.42 20.87 8.50
C THR A 117 -17.37 21.12 9.57
N ASP A 118 -16.10 21.21 9.15
CA ASP A 118 -14.93 21.47 9.99
C ASP A 118 -14.02 22.49 9.29
N GLY A 119 -13.32 23.31 10.07
CA GLY A 119 -12.42 24.36 9.56
C GLY A 119 -10.97 23.90 9.35
N ALA A 120 -10.64 22.63 9.61
CA ALA A 120 -9.29 22.11 9.38
C ALA A 120 -9.12 21.59 7.95
N VAL A 121 -7.97 21.91 7.34
CA VAL A 121 -7.62 21.46 5.98
C VAL A 121 -6.30 20.72 6.01
N PHE A 122 -6.31 19.50 5.47
CA PHE A 122 -5.17 18.58 5.43
C PHE A 122 -4.68 18.36 4.00
N ALA A 123 -3.43 17.89 3.86
CA ALA A 123 -2.84 17.58 2.57
C ALA A 123 -3.55 16.37 1.93
N PRO A 124 -4.15 16.53 0.73
CA PRO A 124 -4.82 15.45 0.02
C PRO A 124 -3.85 14.52 -0.72
N ILE A 125 -2.59 14.92 -0.85
CA ILE A 125 -1.50 14.20 -1.50
C ILE A 125 -0.18 14.62 -0.85
N SER A 126 0.80 13.70 -0.78
CA SER A 126 2.16 14.04 -0.36
C SER A 126 2.89 14.81 -1.45
N GLY A 127 3.74 15.75 -1.06
CA GLY A 127 4.49 16.55 -2.01
C GLY A 127 5.19 17.75 -1.41
N THR A 128 5.51 18.73 -2.25
CA THR A 128 6.12 20.00 -1.85
C THR A 128 5.13 21.14 -2.03
N ILE A 129 5.02 22.01 -1.06
CA ILE A 129 4.20 23.22 -1.14
C ILE A 129 4.79 24.15 -2.21
N ARG A 130 4.11 24.30 -3.32
CA ARG A 130 4.51 25.21 -4.40
C ARG A 130 4.21 26.65 -4.08
N GLN A 131 3.07 26.88 -3.44
CA GLN A 131 2.59 28.21 -3.14
C GLN A 131 1.62 28.18 -1.96
N VAL A 132 1.74 29.17 -1.09
CA VAL A 132 0.70 29.60 -0.16
C VAL A 132 0.33 31.03 -0.54
N LEU A 133 -0.94 31.29 -0.84
CA LEU A 133 -1.34 32.67 -1.18
C LEU A 133 -1.19 33.59 0.04
N PRO A 134 -0.85 34.86 -0.15
CA PRO A 134 -0.62 35.80 0.97
C PRO A 134 -1.82 35.89 1.93
N THR A 135 -3.03 35.72 1.43
CA THR A 135 -4.27 35.73 2.19
C THR A 135 -4.61 34.32 2.78
N ARG A 136 -3.73 33.32 2.66
CA ARG A 136 -3.76 31.99 3.27
C ARG A 136 -5.00 31.15 2.97
N HIS A 137 -5.85 31.58 2.04
CA HIS A 137 -7.07 30.85 1.67
C HIS A 137 -6.82 29.76 0.61
N ALA A 138 -5.63 29.74 0.02
CA ALA A 138 -5.28 28.71 -0.98
C ALA A 138 -3.83 28.25 -0.84
N VAL A 139 -3.65 26.93 -1.08
CA VAL A 139 -2.37 26.23 -1.04
C VAL A 139 -2.25 25.36 -2.27
N GLY A 140 -1.10 25.43 -2.94
CA GLY A 140 -0.73 24.55 -4.06
C GLY A 140 0.32 23.53 -3.61
N ILE A 141 0.11 22.26 -3.94
CA ILE A 141 1.01 21.15 -3.66
C ILE A 141 1.46 20.52 -4.99
N GLU A 142 2.72 20.18 -5.12
CA GLU A 142 3.24 19.36 -6.21
C GLU A 142 3.76 18.03 -5.67
N SER A 143 3.19 16.92 -6.13
CA SER A 143 3.64 15.58 -5.78
C SER A 143 4.94 15.22 -6.50
N GLU A 144 5.63 14.17 -6.04
CA GLU A 144 6.82 13.61 -6.73
C GLU A 144 6.50 13.12 -8.14
N ASP A 145 5.26 12.71 -8.38
CA ASP A 145 4.75 12.30 -9.70
C ASP A 145 4.37 13.47 -10.62
N GLY A 146 4.61 14.70 -10.18
CA GLY A 146 4.33 15.91 -10.95
C GLY A 146 2.85 16.32 -10.99
N VAL A 147 2.00 15.76 -10.11
CA VAL A 147 0.60 16.19 -9.94
C VAL A 147 0.59 17.52 -9.20
N ILE A 148 -0.09 18.53 -9.74
CA ILE A 148 -0.23 19.84 -9.10
C ILE A 148 -1.65 19.98 -8.60
N VAL A 149 -1.81 19.95 -7.27
CA VAL A 149 -3.11 20.10 -6.60
C VAL A 149 -3.22 21.49 -6.03
N LEU A 150 -4.30 22.19 -6.35
CA LEU A 150 -4.72 23.42 -5.71
C LEU A 150 -5.86 23.14 -4.73
N ILE A 151 -5.70 23.58 -3.50
CA ILE A 151 -6.75 23.61 -2.48
C ILE A 151 -7.11 25.08 -2.26
N HIS A 152 -8.37 25.43 -2.45
CA HIS A 152 -8.86 26.78 -2.33
C HIS A 152 -10.07 26.83 -1.40
N VAL A 153 -10.00 27.58 -0.33
CA VAL A 153 -11.06 27.67 0.68
C VAL A 153 -11.94 28.88 0.42
N GLY A 154 -13.19 28.58 0.15
CA GLY A 154 -14.25 29.54 -0.06
C GLY A 154 -14.20 30.27 -1.41
N ILE A 155 -15.31 30.85 -1.78
CA ILE A 155 -15.46 31.62 -3.02
C ILE A 155 -15.38 33.11 -2.69
N GLY A 156 -14.42 33.79 -3.33
CA GLY A 156 -14.19 35.23 -3.12
C GLY A 156 -13.53 35.61 -1.79
N THR A 157 -13.00 34.64 -1.04
CA THR A 157 -12.38 34.79 0.28
C THR A 157 -11.08 35.60 0.28
N VAL A 158 -10.49 35.87 -0.89
CA VAL A 158 -9.41 36.86 -1.05
C VAL A 158 -9.76 38.21 -0.50
N LYS A 159 -11.06 38.60 -0.50
CA LYS A 159 -11.58 39.87 0.01
C LYS A 159 -11.39 40.00 1.52
N LEU A 160 -11.27 38.89 2.25
CA LEU A 160 -11.03 38.88 3.70
C LEU A 160 -9.59 39.21 4.08
N LYS A 161 -8.68 39.32 3.11
CA LYS A 161 -7.27 39.70 3.31
C LYS A 161 -6.54 38.83 4.36
N GLY A 162 -6.96 37.58 4.51
CA GLY A 162 -6.42 36.60 5.46
C GLY A 162 -7.13 36.56 6.81
N GLU A 163 -8.14 37.42 7.04
CA GLU A 163 -8.96 37.32 8.24
C GLU A 163 -9.72 35.97 8.27
N GLY A 164 -9.61 35.26 9.40
CA GLY A 164 -10.21 33.94 9.55
C GLY A 164 -9.40 32.79 8.96
N PHE A 165 -8.13 32.99 8.57
CA PHE A 165 -7.25 31.96 8.03
C PHE A 165 -5.93 31.88 8.79
N ILE A 166 -5.51 30.67 9.12
CA ILE A 166 -4.17 30.34 9.67
C ILE A 166 -3.52 29.32 8.74
N SER A 167 -2.29 29.59 8.28
CA SER A 167 -1.47 28.60 7.57
C SER A 167 -0.45 27.98 8.52
N TYR A 168 -0.26 26.66 8.41
CA TYR A 168 0.74 25.87 9.14
C TYR A 168 1.92 25.47 8.26
N VAL A 169 1.91 25.87 6.99
CA VAL A 169 2.93 25.54 6.00
C VAL A 169 3.35 26.80 5.24
N GLU A 170 4.56 26.75 4.69
CA GLU A 170 5.14 27.77 3.84
C GLU A 170 5.58 27.18 2.50
N GLN A 171 5.82 28.04 1.51
CA GLN A 171 6.35 27.60 0.21
C GLN A 171 7.69 26.91 0.37
N GLY A 172 7.84 25.73 -0.21
CA GLY A 172 9.03 24.87 -0.15
C GLY A 172 8.96 23.77 0.91
N ASP A 173 7.99 23.79 1.82
CA ASP A 173 7.81 22.73 2.80
C ASP A 173 7.45 21.41 2.11
N ARG A 174 7.97 20.28 2.62
CA ARG A 174 7.49 18.94 2.29
C ARG A 174 6.36 18.56 3.23
N VAL A 175 5.30 18.02 2.66
CA VAL A 175 4.12 17.57 3.40
C VAL A 175 3.77 16.14 3.02
N GLU A 176 3.28 15.39 4.01
CA GLU A 176 2.71 14.07 3.83
C GLU A 176 1.18 14.15 3.78
N VAL A 177 0.54 13.17 3.11
CA VAL A 177 -0.92 13.02 3.17
C VAL A 177 -1.40 13.09 4.61
N GLY A 178 -2.43 13.90 4.87
CA GLY A 178 -3.01 14.08 6.21
C GLY A 178 -2.28 15.08 7.08
N GLN A 179 -1.18 15.68 6.62
CA GLN A 179 -0.56 16.79 7.34
C GLN A 179 -1.45 18.03 7.27
N LYS A 180 -1.65 18.69 8.41
CA LYS A 180 -2.46 19.92 8.48
C LYS A 180 -1.78 21.05 7.71
N LEU A 181 -2.53 21.67 6.80
CA LEU A 181 -2.05 22.76 5.94
C LEU A 181 -2.50 24.12 6.44
N LEU A 182 -3.79 24.26 6.69
CA LEU A 182 -4.39 25.49 7.16
C LEU A 182 -5.63 25.24 8.02
N GLU A 183 -6.06 26.27 8.70
CA GLU A 183 -7.37 26.37 9.36
C GLU A 183 -8.11 27.61 8.89
N PHE A 184 -9.44 27.51 8.87
CA PHE A 184 -10.31 28.63 8.56
C PHE A 184 -11.56 28.65 9.46
N TRP A 185 -12.16 29.81 9.58
CA TRP A 185 -13.37 30.02 10.39
C TRP A 185 -14.57 30.32 9.49
N SER A 186 -15.40 29.31 9.21
CA SER A 186 -16.63 29.46 8.41
C SER A 186 -17.51 30.62 8.86
N PRO A 187 -17.75 30.89 10.17
CA PRO A 187 -18.55 32.02 10.59
C PRO A 187 -18.04 33.40 10.15
N ILE A 188 -16.72 33.56 9.98
CA ILE A 188 -16.14 34.80 9.44
C ILE A 188 -16.44 34.93 7.96
N ILE A 189 -16.31 33.81 7.21
CA ILE A 189 -16.59 33.78 5.78
C ILE A 189 -18.07 34.08 5.52
N GLU A 190 -18.95 33.37 6.21
CA GLU A 190 -20.43 33.53 6.10
C GLU A 190 -20.92 34.90 6.50
N LYS A 191 -20.38 35.50 7.60
CA LYS A 191 -20.70 36.84 8.05
C LYS A 191 -20.41 37.90 6.99
N ASN A 192 -19.42 37.65 6.12
CA ASN A 192 -19.09 38.53 5.00
C ASN A 192 -19.88 38.20 3.72
N GLY A 193 -20.86 37.31 3.78
CA GLY A 193 -21.70 36.94 2.65
C GLY A 193 -20.95 36.08 1.60
N LEU A 194 -19.89 35.39 2.02
CA LEU A 194 -19.06 34.55 1.17
C LEU A 194 -19.36 33.07 1.40
N ASP A 195 -19.08 32.22 0.41
CA ASP A 195 -19.21 30.80 0.50
C ASP A 195 -17.91 30.20 1.01
N ASP A 196 -17.99 29.24 1.97
CA ASP A 196 -16.84 28.57 2.58
C ASP A 196 -16.48 27.23 1.92
N THR A 197 -17.13 26.86 0.82
CA THR A 197 -16.88 25.63 0.08
C THR A 197 -15.39 25.46 -0.23
N VAL A 198 -14.82 24.30 0.12
CA VAL A 198 -13.43 23.95 -0.15
C VAL A 198 -13.34 23.31 -1.53
N LEU A 199 -12.55 23.91 -2.40
CA LEU A 199 -12.36 23.52 -3.80
C LEU A 199 -11.00 22.81 -3.92
N VAL A 200 -10.96 21.67 -4.56
CA VAL A 200 -9.74 20.88 -4.81
C VAL A 200 -9.65 20.56 -6.28
N THR A 201 -8.59 21.01 -6.94
CA THR A 201 -8.39 20.76 -8.37
C THR A 201 -6.97 20.27 -8.67
N VAL A 202 -6.86 19.38 -9.65
CA VAL A 202 -5.61 19.02 -10.29
C VAL A 202 -5.40 20.00 -11.44
N THR A 203 -4.60 21.04 -11.20
CA THR A 203 -4.48 22.18 -12.12
C THR A 203 -3.82 21.84 -13.45
N ASN A 204 -3.02 20.75 -13.49
CA ASN A 204 -2.42 20.19 -14.70
C ASN A 204 -3.12 18.88 -15.13
N SER A 205 -4.44 18.82 -14.96
CA SER A 205 -5.25 17.62 -15.22
C SER A 205 -5.20 17.15 -16.69
N GLU A 206 -4.79 17.98 -17.62
CA GLU A 206 -4.58 17.63 -19.02
C GLU A 206 -3.47 16.59 -19.25
N LYS A 207 -2.56 16.44 -18.27
CA LYS A 207 -1.49 15.44 -18.28
C LYS A 207 -1.93 14.06 -17.78
N PHE A 208 -3.15 13.94 -17.30
CA PHE A 208 -3.68 12.75 -16.67
C PHE A 208 -4.98 12.31 -17.33
N SER A 209 -5.33 11.05 -17.15
CA SER A 209 -6.50 10.44 -17.77
C SER A 209 -7.35 9.66 -16.77
N ALA A 210 -8.52 9.19 -17.20
CA ALA A 210 -9.39 8.29 -16.45
C ALA A 210 -9.70 8.79 -15.00
N PHE A 211 -10.05 10.08 -14.88
CA PHE A 211 -10.52 10.63 -13.61
C PHE A 211 -11.82 9.93 -13.19
N HIS A 212 -11.82 9.37 -12.00
CA HIS A 212 -12.97 8.70 -11.40
C HIS A 212 -13.22 9.24 -10.00
N LEU A 213 -14.48 9.55 -9.70
CA LEU A 213 -14.91 9.96 -8.37
C LEU A 213 -15.33 8.71 -7.60
N GLU A 214 -14.68 8.44 -6.47
CA GLU A 214 -14.88 7.23 -5.65
C GLU A 214 -16.08 7.35 -4.70
N GLN A 215 -16.58 8.57 -4.50
CA GLN A 215 -17.70 8.88 -3.59
C GLN A 215 -18.84 9.54 -4.37
N GLU A 216 -20.07 9.39 -3.89
CA GLU A 216 -21.22 10.01 -4.53
C GLU A 216 -21.37 11.48 -4.12
N VAL A 217 -21.74 12.32 -5.09
CA VAL A 217 -22.04 13.74 -4.83
C VAL A 217 -23.23 13.85 -3.88
N GLY A 218 -23.09 14.69 -2.86
CA GLY A 218 -24.10 14.89 -1.80
C GLY A 218 -23.88 14.00 -0.56
N GLU A 219 -22.99 13.00 -0.64
CA GLU A 219 -22.63 12.19 0.54
C GLU A 219 -21.70 12.95 1.49
N LYS A 220 -21.82 12.62 2.77
CA LYS A 220 -20.90 13.08 3.79
C LYS A 220 -19.60 12.28 3.71
N VAL A 221 -18.50 12.99 3.58
CA VAL A 221 -17.15 12.44 3.56
C VAL A 221 -16.37 12.92 4.79
N GLU A 222 -15.61 12.02 5.37
CA GLU A 222 -14.67 12.37 6.44
C GLU A 222 -13.34 12.80 5.82
N ALA A 223 -12.60 13.65 6.51
CA ALA A 223 -11.25 14.02 6.09
C ALA A 223 -10.39 12.76 5.89
N LEU A 224 -9.53 12.79 4.87
CA LEU A 224 -8.62 11.71 4.48
C LEU A 224 -9.30 10.47 3.88
N SER A 225 -10.58 10.53 3.53
CA SER A 225 -11.22 9.51 2.70
C SER A 225 -10.76 9.62 1.25
N GLU A 226 -10.51 8.51 0.57
CA GLU A 226 -10.23 8.50 -0.87
C GLU A 226 -11.45 9.02 -1.64
N VAL A 227 -11.23 9.99 -2.54
CA VAL A 227 -12.33 10.69 -3.20
C VAL A 227 -12.21 10.74 -4.71
N ILE A 228 -11.00 10.80 -5.24
CA ILE A 228 -10.78 10.82 -6.69
C ILE A 228 -9.53 10.03 -7.04
N THR A 229 -9.63 9.22 -8.10
CA THR A 229 -8.50 8.51 -8.68
C THR A 229 -8.33 8.91 -10.14
N PHE A 230 -7.10 8.84 -10.64
CA PHE A 230 -6.79 9.09 -12.05
C PHE A 230 -5.47 8.42 -12.44
N LYS A 231 -5.25 8.27 -13.74
CA LYS A 231 -4.05 7.61 -14.28
C LYS A 231 -3.04 8.65 -14.74
N LYS A 232 -1.77 8.34 -14.51
CA LYS A 232 -0.65 9.09 -15.13
C LYS A 232 -0.79 8.96 -16.64
N GLY A 233 -0.53 10.04 -17.37
CA GLY A 233 -0.42 10.01 -18.83
C GLY A 233 0.76 9.11 -19.27
N GLU A 234 0.62 8.48 -20.44
CA GLU A 234 1.74 7.79 -21.10
C GLU A 234 2.77 8.78 -21.62
#